data_d3caebf571c22048e02337b08e87727a
#
_entry.id   d3caebf571c22048e02337b08e87727a
#
_cell.length_a   1.000
_cell.length_b   1.000
_cell.length_c   1.000
_cell.angle_alpha   90.00
_cell.angle_beta   90.00
_cell.angle_gamma   90.00
#
_symmetry.space_group_name_H-M   'P 1'
#
loop_
_entity.id
_entity.type
_entity.pdbx_description
1 polymer ?
#
loop_
_entity_poly.entity_id
_entity_poly.type
_entity_poly.pdbx_seq_one_letter_code
_entity_poly.pdbx_strand_id
1 'polypeptide(L)'
;MSKEVDTLRARLDAFSRQLDAKIREFKATGELESEKTIEILRKRHEALKTKLDRAIRAGAVSDMLKLERKRDFEGLLDELRRMEKEFNAATVTGATKQRNGA
;
A
#
# COMPACT_ATOMS: atom_id res chain seq x y z
N MET A 1 5.60 -2.71 -22.29
CA MET A 1 5.30 -2.78 -20.86
C MET A 1 3.83 -2.68 -20.61
N SER A 2 3.33 -3.40 -19.65
CA SER A 2 1.92 -3.41 -19.33
C SER A 2 1.50 -2.13 -18.64
N LYS A 3 0.39 -1.56 -19.11
CA LYS A 3 -0.20 -0.37 -18.54
C LYS A 3 -0.65 -0.63 -17.10
N GLU A 4 -1.17 -1.83 -16.85
CA GLU A 4 -1.62 -2.22 -15.51
C GLU A 4 -0.46 -2.30 -14.53
N VAL A 5 0.68 -2.80 -14.97
CA VAL A 5 1.87 -2.88 -14.12
C VAL A 5 2.40 -1.48 -13.81
N ASP A 6 2.43 -0.62 -14.81
CA ASP A 6 2.88 0.77 -14.61
C ASP A 6 1.94 1.50 -13.65
N THR A 7 0.65 1.27 -13.77
CA THR A 7 -0.34 1.86 -12.87
C THR A 7 -0.14 1.35 -11.44
N LEU A 8 0.09 0.06 -11.28
CA LEU A 8 0.32 -0.52 -9.96
C LEU A 8 1.58 0.06 -9.32
N ARG A 9 2.66 0.19 -10.09
CA ARG A 9 3.89 0.78 -9.58
C ARG A 9 3.69 2.23 -9.15
N ALA A 10 2.97 3.00 -9.96
CA ALA A 10 2.69 4.39 -9.63
C ALA A 10 1.88 4.50 -8.34
N ARG A 11 0.90 3.60 -8.15
CA ARG A 11 0.10 3.58 -6.93
C ARG A 11 0.94 3.18 -5.72
N LEU A 12 1.83 2.22 -5.90
CA LEU A 12 2.75 1.82 -4.82
C LEU A 12 3.66 2.97 -4.40
N ASP A 13 4.20 3.69 -5.37
CA ASP A 13 5.06 4.83 -5.09
C ASP A 13 4.31 5.96 -4.38
N ALA A 14 3.11 6.26 -4.84
CA ALA A 14 2.27 7.27 -4.21
C ALA A 14 1.92 6.88 -2.77
N PHE A 15 1.58 5.61 -2.58
CA PHE A 15 1.23 5.10 -1.26
C PHE A 15 2.42 5.15 -0.31
N SER A 16 3.62 4.83 -0.80
CA SER A 16 4.84 4.92 -0.02
C SER A 16 5.04 6.34 0.54
N ARG A 17 4.82 7.34 -0.30
CA ARG A 17 4.94 8.73 0.13
C ARG A 17 3.92 9.10 1.19
N GLN A 18 2.70 8.60 1.04
CA GLN A 18 1.64 8.83 2.03
C GLN A 18 1.98 8.18 3.37
N LEU A 19 2.52 6.97 3.33
CA LEU A 19 2.94 6.26 4.54
C LEU A 19 4.04 7.04 5.26
N ASP A 20 5.06 7.45 4.53
CA ASP A 20 6.18 8.19 5.11
C ASP A 20 5.73 9.54 5.71
N ALA A 21 4.84 10.22 5.02
CA ALA A 21 4.31 11.49 5.50
C ALA A 21 3.54 11.30 6.80
N LYS A 22 2.72 10.25 6.88
CA LYS A 22 1.92 9.98 8.08
C LYS A 22 2.79 9.53 9.24
N ILE A 23 3.82 8.75 8.99
CA ILE A 23 4.75 8.36 10.05
C ILE A 23 5.40 9.60 10.67
N ARG A 24 5.85 10.53 9.83
CA ARG A 24 6.44 11.77 10.32
C ARG A 24 5.45 12.60 11.12
N GLU A 25 4.22 12.68 10.62
CA GLU A 25 3.17 13.43 11.29
C GLU A 25 2.87 12.84 12.68
N PHE A 26 2.70 11.53 12.76
CA PHE A 26 2.39 10.87 14.03
C PHE A 26 3.55 10.93 15.01
N LYS A 27 4.78 10.89 14.52
CA LYS A 27 5.95 11.08 15.36
C LYS A 27 5.96 12.48 15.97
N ALA A 28 5.65 13.47 15.16
CA ALA A 28 5.64 14.86 15.62
C ALA A 28 4.55 15.11 16.65
N THR A 29 3.40 14.43 16.54
CA THR A 29 2.27 14.59 17.46
C THR A 29 2.29 13.62 18.63
N GLY A 30 3.21 12.66 18.63
CA GLY A 30 3.33 11.67 19.71
C GLY A 30 2.25 10.59 19.67
N GLU A 31 1.60 10.39 18.54
CA GLU A 31 0.55 9.37 18.41
C GLU A 31 1.19 8.02 18.09
N LEU A 32 1.72 7.38 19.12
CA LEU A 32 2.53 6.17 18.98
C LEU A 32 1.79 4.99 18.41
N GLU A 33 0.54 4.79 18.77
CA GLU A 33 -0.24 3.66 18.26
C GLU A 33 -0.55 3.82 16.78
N SER A 34 -0.91 5.03 16.39
CA SER A 34 -1.16 5.33 14.97
C SER A 34 0.12 5.18 14.17
N GLU A 35 1.24 5.64 14.71
CA GLU A 35 2.54 5.48 14.06
C GLU A 35 2.85 4.01 13.85
N LYS A 36 2.64 3.16 14.86
CA LYS A 36 2.90 1.72 14.74
C LYS A 36 2.05 1.07 13.67
N THR A 37 0.79 1.46 13.59
CA THR A 37 -0.12 0.93 12.57
C THR A 37 0.40 1.26 11.17
N ILE A 38 0.84 2.49 10.96
CA ILE A 38 1.36 2.90 9.66
C ILE A 38 2.69 2.22 9.36
N GLU A 39 3.53 2.00 10.36
CA GLU A 39 4.80 1.28 10.15
C GLU A 39 4.56 -0.17 9.75
N ILE A 40 3.54 -0.82 10.28
CA ILE A 40 3.16 -2.16 9.84
C ILE A 40 2.76 -2.15 8.37
N LEU A 41 1.95 -1.18 7.97
CA LEU A 41 1.56 -1.02 6.57
C LEU A 41 2.79 -0.76 5.68
N ARG A 42 3.74 0.00 6.18
CA ARG A 42 4.96 0.28 5.43
C ARG A 42 5.74 -1.00 5.15
N LYS A 43 5.85 -1.88 6.13
CA LYS A 43 6.53 -3.17 5.95
C LYS A 43 5.79 -4.04 4.93
N ARG A 44 4.47 -4.06 5.00
CA ARG A 44 3.66 -4.79 4.02
C ARG A 44 3.81 -4.20 2.63
N HIS A 45 3.90 -2.89 2.54
CA HIS A 45 4.14 -2.20 1.26
C HIS A 45 5.46 -2.61 0.65
N GLU A 46 6.52 -2.64 1.45
CA GLU A 46 7.83 -3.05 0.95
C GLU A 46 7.85 -4.49 0.48
N ALA A 47 7.16 -5.38 1.18
CA ALA A 47 7.04 -6.78 0.75
C ALA A 47 6.30 -6.89 -0.58
N LEU A 48 5.23 -6.12 -0.75
CA LEU A 48 4.47 -6.11 -1.99
C LEU A 48 5.30 -5.56 -3.14
N LYS A 49 6.00 -4.47 -2.90
CA LYS A 49 6.89 -3.88 -3.91
C LYS A 49 7.98 -4.86 -4.32
N THR A 50 8.55 -5.58 -3.37
CA THR A 50 9.57 -6.58 -3.66
C THR A 50 9.02 -7.70 -4.55
N LYS A 51 7.81 -8.15 -4.28
CA LYS A 51 7.17 -9.17 -5.12
C LYS A 51 7.00 -8.68 -6.54
N LEU A 52 6.55 -7.46 -6.71
CA LEU A 52 6.37 -6.88 -8.04
C LEU A 52 7.71 -6.72 -8.75
N ASP A 53 8.70 -6.20 -8.06
CA ASP A 53 10.04 -6.00 -8.63
C ASP A 53 10.67 -7.32 -9.06
N ARG A 54 10.49 -8.38 -8.27
CA ARG A 54 10.98 -9.71 -8.63
C ARG A 54 10.31 -10.22 -9.89
N ALA A 55 9.01 -10.03 -10.00
CA ALA A 55 8.27 -10.47 -11.19
C ALA A 55 8.75 -9.73 -12.43
N ILE A 56 9.00 -8.43 -12.30
CA ILE A 56 9.51 -7.62 -13.42
C ILE A 56 10.91 -8.09 -13.83
N ARG A 57 11.79 -8.29 -12.87
CA ARG A 57 13.18 -8.72 -13.15
C ARG A 57 13.24 -10.10 -13.77
N ALA A 58 12.35 -10.97 -13.36
CA ALA A 58 12.30 -12.32 -13.92
C ALA A 58 11.70 -12.36 -15.32
N GLY A 59 11.27 -11.22 -15.86
CA GLY A 59 10.62 -11.16 -17.17
C GLY A 59 9.21 -11.70 -17.15
N ALA A 60 8.62 -11.83 -15.98
CA ALA A 60 7.29 -12.43 -15.82
C ALA A 60 6.15 -11.44 -16.03
N VAL A 61 6.45 -10.18 -16.33
CA VAL A 61 5.43 -9.16 -16.47
C VAL A 61 4.42 -9.50 -17.55
N SER A 62 4.91 -9.92 -18.71
CA SER A 62 4.03 -10.33 -19.81
C SER A 62 3.22 -11.56 -19.45
N ASP A 63 3.82 -12.46 -18.67
CA ASP A 63 3.13 -13.68 -18.24
C ASP A 63 2.04 -13.39 -17.20
N MET A 64 2.21 -12.35 -16.42
CA MET A 64 1.20 -11.95 -15.43
C MET A 64 -0.13 -11.60 -16.07
N LEU A 65 -0.12 -11.24 -17.34
CA LEU A 65 -1.34 -10.92 -18.07
C LEU A 65 -1.99 -12.13 -18.71
N LYS A 66 -1.33 -13.30 -18.65
CA LYS A 66 -1.93 -14.57 -19.08
C LYS A 66 -2.86 -15.08 -17.99
N LEU A 67 -3.73 -16.00 -18.34
CA LEU A 67 -4.83 -16.43 -17.50
C LEU A 67 -4.44 -16.76 -16.07
N GLU A 68 -3.40 -17.57 -15.89
CA GLU A 68 -2.94 -17.96 -14.56
C GLU A 68 -2.20 -16.83 -13.85
N ARG A 69 -1.38 -16.11 -14.58
CA ARG A 69 -0.55 -15.03 -14.04
C ARG A 69 -1.36 -13.78 -13.75
N LYS A 70 -2.47 -13.62 -14.45
CA LYS A 70 -3.38 -12.52 -14.18
C LYS A 70 -3.94 -12.60 -12.76
N ARG A 71 -4.18 -13.81 -12.29
CA ARG A 71 -4.66 -14.04 -10.94
C ARG A 71 -3.63 -13.55 -9.90
N ASP A 72 -2.35 -13.81 -10.16
CA ASP A 72 -1.29 -13.33 -9.28
C ASP A 72 -1.21 -11.81 -9.29
N PHE A 73 -1.33 -11.21 -10.47
CA PHE A 73 -1.35 -9.76 -10.57
C PHE A 73 -2.53 -9.15 -9.83
N GLU A 74 -3.71 -9.74 -9.98
CA GLU A 74 -4.90 -9.30 -9.27
C GLU A 74 -4.73 -9.44 -7.76
N GLY A 75 -4.02 -10.48 -7.33
CA GLY A 75 -3.68 -10.65 -5.93
C GLY A 75 -2.82 -9.52 -5.38
N LEU A 76 -1.84 -9.07 -6.15
CA LEU A 76 -1.02 -7.92 -5.77
C LEU A 76 -1.86 -6.64 -5.67
N LEU A 77 -2.73 -6.46 -6.64
CA LEU A 77 -3.60 -5.28 -6.67
C LEU A 77 -4.58 -5.29 -5.50
N ASP A 78 -5.14 -6.47 -5.18
CA ASP A 78 -6.04 -6.61 -4.05
C ASP A 78 -5.33 -6.34 -2.73
N GLU A 79 -4.10 -6.80 -2.59
CA GLU A 79 -3.30 -6.52 -1.41
C GLU A 79 -3.07 -5.01 -1.24
N LEU A 80 -2.75 -4.33 -2.32
CA LEU A 80 -2.59 -2.88 -2.28
C LEU A 80 -3.88 -2.18 -1.86
N ARG A 81 -5.02 -2.62 -2.42
CA ARG A 81 -6.32 -2.06 -2.06
C ARG A 81 -6.63 -2.25 -0.59
N ARG A 82 -6.30 -3.40 -0.04
CA ARG A 82 -6.49 -3.66 1.39
C ARG A 82 -5.64 -2.73 2.23
N MET A 83 -4.38 -2.56 1.83
CA MET A 83 -3.49 -1.67 2.56
C MET A 83 -3.95 -0.22 2.49
N GLU A 84 -4.42 0.22 1.32
CA GLU A 84 -4.97 1.55 1.15
C GLU A 84 -6.20 1.76 2.05
N LYS A 85 -7.05 0.75 2.13
CA LYS A 85 -8.24 0.80 2.97
C LYS A 85 -7.86 0.87 4.45
N GLU A 86 -6.90 0.06 4.87
CA GLU A 86 -6.42 0.09 6.26
C GLU A 86 -5.75 1.42 6.59
N PHE A 87 -5.01 1.97 5.63
CA PHE A 87 -4.39 3.28 5.80
C PHE A 87 -5.45 4.36 6.00
N ASN A 88 -6.47 4.34 5.15
CA ASN A 88 -7.55 5.32 5.26
C ASN A 88 -8.27 5.18 6.60
N ALA A 89 -8.54 3.96 7.04
CA ALA A 89 -9.17 3.72 8.33
C ALA A 89 -8.31 4.25 9.47
N ALA A 90 -7.00 3.99 9.42
CA ALA A 90 -6.09 4.42 10.47
C ALA A 90 -5.95 5.94 10.54
N THR A 91 -5.98 6.62 9.39
CA THR A 91 -5.79 8.06 9.35
C THR A 91 -7.07 8.84 9.59
N VAL A 92 -8.21 8.26 9.20
CA VAL A 92 -9.52 8.92 9.34
C VAL A 92 -10.17 8.59 10.67
N THR A 93 -9.82 7.47 11.28
CA THR A 93 -10.41 7.02 12.53
C THR A 93 -10.39 8.09 13.61
N GLY A 94 -9.27 8.80 13.73
CA GLY A 94 -9.16 9.88 14.70
C GLY A 94 -10.19 10.98 14.46
N ALA A 95 -10.32 11.42 13.21
CA ALA A 95 -11.29 12.45 12.86
C ALA A 95 -12.72 11.96 13.03
N THR A 96 -12.97 10.71 12.64
CA THR A 96 -14.28 10.09 12.79
C THR A 96 -14.65 9.99 14.26
N LYS A 97 -13.69 9.57 15.08
CA LYS A 97 -13.87 9.46 16.52
C LYS A 97 -14.24 10.81 17.13
N GLN A 98 -13.54 11.85 16.74
CA GLN A 98 -13.82 13.20 17.21
C GLN A 98 -15.24 13.63 16.90
N ARG A 99 -15.68 13.37 15.67
CA ARG A 99 -17.05 13.71 15.28
C ARG A 99 -18.08 12.91 16.03
N ASN A 100 -17.82 11.65 16.23
CA ASN A 100 -18.75 10.78 16.94
C ASN A 100 -18.79 11.09 18.43
N GLY A 101 -17.70 11.58 18.96
CA GLY A 101 -17.62 11.98 20.34
C GLY A 101 -18.26 13.32 20.63
N ALA A 102 -18.52 14.04 19.59
CA ALA A 102 -19.22 15.33 19.69
C ALA A 102 -20.76 15.14 19.72
#